data_cdd9cf481725bbfb3087f4c0d7f94e82
#
_entry.id   cdd9cf481725bbfb3087f4c0d7f94e82
#
_cell.length_a   1.000
_cell.length_b   1.000
_cell.length_c   1.000
_cell.angle_alpha   90.00
_cell.angle_beta   90.00
_cell.angle_gamma   90.00
#
_symmetry.space_group_name_H-M   'P 1'
#
loop_
_entity.id
_entity.type
_entity.pdbx_description
1 polymer ?
#
loop_
_entity_poly.entity_id
_entity_poly.type
_entity_poly.pdbx_seq_one_letter_code
_entity_poly.pdbx_strand_id
1 'polypeptide(L)'
;MKFQKMINKGIKFWRVWVNEQGESCQNLHSLSGHKLSVFADGAAPIWSALHYSGPTKVFTLILMPGEVGEWHENPKPQWIIPLRGRWCVETMDGMVVEMGPGEISFGGDQETKQNRGHRSWAVGEEPAELLLIQVQDPPPWNPCDESQ
;
A
#
# COMPACT_ATOMS: atom_id res chain seq x y z
N MET A 1 -12.47 -22.67 -13.12
CA MET A 1 -11.04 -22.97 -13.31
C MET A 1 -10.22 -22.44 -12.15
N LYS A 2 -9.17 -23.15 -11.82
CA LYS A 2 -8.27 -22.80 -10.71
C LYS A 2 -7.69 -21.39 -10.82
N PHE A 3 -7.19 -21.03 -12.01
CA PHE A 3 -6.58 -19.72 -12.22
C PHE A 3 -7.61 -18.58 -12.25
N GLN A 4 -8.81 -18.83 -12.72
CA GLN A 4 -9.88 -17.83 -12.72
C GLN A 4 -10.21 -17.37 -11.31
N LYS A 5 -10.26 -18.29 -10.36
CA LYS A 5 -10.51 -17.98 -8.97
C LYS A 5 -9.39 -17.10 -8.39
N MET A 6 -8.13 -17.40 -8.74
CA MET A 6 -6.98 -16.60 -8.33
C MET A 6 -7.06 -15.18 -8.92
N ILE A 7 -7.38 -15.07 -10.20
CA ILE A 7 -7.50 -13.78 -10.89
C ILE A 7 -8.61 -12.94 -10.26
N ASN A 8 -9.75 -13.55 -9.95
CA ASN A 8 -10.89 -12.85 -9.36
C ASN A 8 -10.60 -12.34 -7.95
N LYS A 9 -9.72 -13.01 -7.20
CA LYS A 9 -9.30 -12.54 -5.87
C LYS A 9 -8.44 -11.29 -5.93
N GLY A 10 -7.76 -11.07 -7.07
CA GLY A 10 -6.87 -9.93 -7.24
C GLY A 10 -5.58 -10.03 -6.44
N ILE A 11 -4.88 -8.91 -6.36
CA ILE A 11 -3.60 -8.79 -5.67
C ILE A 11 -3.85 -8.10 -4.33
N LYS A 12 -3.43 -8.72 -3.24
CA LYS A 12 -3.65 -8.19 -1.89
C LYS A 12 -2.73 -7.03 -1.59
N PHE A 13 -3.26 -6.06 -0.82
CA PHE A 13 -2.48 -4.96 -0.29
C PHE A 13 -3.04 -4.54 1.06
N TRP A 14 -2.20 -3.94 1.90
CA TRP A 14 -2.58 -3.35 3.17
C TRP A 14 -2.96 -1.90 2.94
N ARG A 15 -4.20 -1.56 3.26
CA ARG A 15 -4.68 -0.19 3.15
C ARG A 15 -4.61 0.49 4.50
N VAL A 16 -3.86 1.58 4.58
CA VAL A 16 -3.89 2.50 5.72
C VAL A 16 -4.91 3.59 5.40
N TRP A 17 -5.86 3.80 6.29
CA TRP A 17 -6.95 4.75 6.09
C TRP A 17 -7.35 5.38 7.43
N VAL A 18 -8.21 6.40 7.42
CA VAL A 18 -8.62 7.13 8.61
C VAL A 18 -10.08 6.82 8.91
N ASN A 19 -10.35 6.36 10.14
CA ASN A 19 -11.71 6.01 10.56
C ASN A 19 -12.49 7.26 11.02
N GLU A 20 -13.73 7.04 11.45
CA GLU A 20 -14.62 8.14 11.87
C GLU A 20 -14.12 8.88 13.11
N GLN A 21 -13.29 8.24 13.93
CA GLN A 21 -12.69 8.87 15.10
C GLN A 21 -11.42 9.65 14.77
N GLY A 22 -11.04 9.70 13.51
CA GLY A 22 -9.81 10.37 13.07
C GLY A 22 -8.55 9.56 13.33
N GLU A 23 -8.67 8.29 13.60
CA GLU A 23 -7.53 7.41 13.85
C GLU A 23 -7.16 6.64 12.61
N SER A 24 -5.86 6.52 12.37
CA SER A 24 -5.37 5.65 11.30
C SER A 24 -5.57 4.20 11.70
N CYS A 25 -5.97 3.41 10.73
CA CYS A 25 -6.09 1.96 10.85
C CYS A 25 -5.66 1.32 9.54
N GLN A 26 -5.46 0.02 9.55
CA GLN A 26 -5.06 -0.68 8.32
C GLN A 26 -5.70 -2.05 8.27
N ASN A 27 -6.09 -2.44 7.06
CA ASN A 27 -6.65 -3.76 6.82
C ASN A 27 -6.36 -4.21 5.39
N LEU A 28 -6.51 -5.49 5.16
CA LEU A 28 -6.18 -6.09 3.89
C LEU A 28 -7.28 -5.83 2.86
N HIS A 29 -6.89 -5.37 1.69
CA HIS A 29 -7.74 -5.14 0.54
C HIS A 29 -7.23 -5.88 -0.68
N SER A 30 -7.96 -5.79 -1.78
CA SER A 30 -7.58 -6.43 -3.05
C SER A 30 -7.63 -5.45 -4.20
N LEU A 31 -6.57 -5.47 -5.01
CA LEU A 31 -6.56 -4.86 -6.33
C LEU A 31 -7.13 -5.90 -7.30
N SER A 32 -8.37 -5.72 -7.71
CA SER A 32 -9.11 -6.68 -8.53
C SER A 32 -9.63 -6.04 -9.81
N GLY A 33 -10.45 -6.77 -10.55
CA GLY A 33 -11.03 -6.26 -11.80
C GLY A 33 -10.17 -6.54 -13.02
N HIS A 34 -9.26 -7.51 -12.94
CA HIS A 34 -8.39 -7.87 -14.06
C HIS A 34 -9.19 -8.43 -15.22
N LYS A 35 -8.86 -7.98 -16.42
CA LYS A 35 -9.47 -8.45 -17.67
C LYS A 35 -8.36 -8.87 -18.62
N LEU A 36 -8.62 -9.95 -19.37
CA LEU A 36 -7.67 -10.41 -20.37
C LEU A 36 -7.66 -9.44 -21.54
N SER A 37 -6.50 -8.91 -21.87
CA SER A 37 -6.34 -7.94 -22.95
C SER A 37 -4.94 -8.01 -23.55
N VAL A 38 -4.82 -7.49 -24.76
CA VAL A 38 -3.50 -7.24 -25.35
C VAL A 38 -3.03 -5.88 -24.85
N PHE A 39 -2.13 -5.89 -23.91
CA PHE A 39 -1.64 -4.69 -23.22
C PHE A 39 -0.77 -3.83 -24.12
N ALA A 40 -0.01 -4.45 -24.99
CA ALA A 40 0.87 -3.79 -25.95
C ALA A 40 0.92 -4.60 -27.25
N ASP A 41 1.09 -3.91 -28.37
CA ASP A 41 1.19 -4.55 -29.69
C ASP A 41 2.33 -5.59 -29.69
N GLY A 42 2.01 -6.80 -30.13
CA GLY A 42 2.97 -7.90 -30.20
C GLY A 42 3.17 -8.66 -28.89
N ALA A 43 2.62 -8.17 -27.79
CA ALA A 43 2.68 -8.90 -26.51
C ALA A 43 1.62 -9.98 -26.45
N ALA A 44 1.88 -11.04 -25.70
CA ALA A 44 0.87 -12.03 -25.40
C ALA A 44 -0.25 -11.39 -24.57
N PRO A 45 -1.49 -11.87 -24.69
CA PRO A 45 -2.57 -11.39 -23.83
C PRO A 45 -2.23 -11.60 -22.36
N ILE A 46 -2.53 -10.59 -21.54
CA ILE A 46 -2.32 -10.63 -20.10
C ILE A 46 -3.57 -10.16 -19.36
N TRP A 47 -3.69 -10.56 -18.12
CA TRP A 47 -4.73 -10.07 -17.22
C TRP A 47 -4.25 -8.77 -16.61
N SER A 48 -4.97 -7.67 -16.86
CA SER A 48 -4.59 -6.35 -16.39
C SER A 48 -5.78 -5.61 -15.80
N ALA A 49 -5.50 -4.70 -14.88
CA ALA A 49 -6.47 -3.80 -14.29
C ALA A 49 -5.81 -2.45 -14.05
N LEU A 50 -6.51 -1.38 -14.36
CA LEU A 50 -6.02 -0.03 -14.09
C LEU A 50 -6.55 0.41 -12.73
N HIS A 51 -5.66 0.80 -11.82
CA HIS A 51 -6.04 1.18 -10.45
C HIS A 51 -5.89 2.67 -10.20
N TYR A 52 -5.11 3.37 -10.99
CA TYR A 52 -4.95 4.81 -10.90
C TYR A 52 -4.47 5.36 -12.23
N SER A 53 -4.99 6.52 -12.60
CA SER A 53 -4.52 7.27 -13.77
C SER A 53 -4.48 8.76 -13.38
N GLY A 54 -3.33 9.38 -13.52
CA GLY A 54 -3.12 10.78 -13.18
C GLY A 54 -1.66 11.08 -12.86
N PRO A 55 -1.36 12.31 -12.44
CA PRO A 55 0.00 12.68 -12.07
C PRO A 55 0.51 11.84 -10.91
N THR A 56 1.75 11.37 -11.03
CA THR A 56 2.40 10.56 -10.02
C THR A 56 3.83 11.02 -9.80
N LYS A 57 4.36 10.76 -8.60
CA LYS A 57 5.79 10.89 -8.30
C LYS A 57 6.30 9.55 -7.83
N VAL A 58 7.44 9.14 -8.32
CA VAL A 58 8.05 7.87 -7.97
C VAL A 58 9.32 8.13 -7.18
N PHE A 59 9.42 7.51 -6.02
CA PHE A 59 10.60 7.59 -5.15
C PHE A 59 11.13 6.21 -4.86
N THR A 60 12.40 6.11 -4.59
CA THR A 60 12.96 4.97 -3.87
C THR A 60 13.42 5.47 -2.51
N LEU A 61 13.16 4.68 -1.47
CA LEU A 61 13.51 5.00 -0.09
C LEU A 61 14.34 3.86 0.50
N ILE A 62 15.27 4.22 1.37
CA ILE A 62 16.04 3.26 2.14
C ILE A 62 15.83 3.57 3.61
N LEU A 63 15.13 2.68 4.32
CA LEU A 63 14.96 2.77 5.76
C LEU A 63 16.12 2.04 6.43
N MET A 64 16.87 2.77 7.23
CA MET A 64 17.99 2.18 7.94
C MET A 64 17.51 1.41 9.18
N PRO A 65 18.16 0.28 9.50
CA PRO A 65 17.79 -0.47 10.70
C PRO A 65 18.14 0.30 11.96
N GLY A 66 17.44 -0.01 13.05
CA GLY A 66 17.68 0.58 14.35
C GLY A 66 17.02 1.93 14.60
N GLU A 67 16.38 2.49 13.59
CA GLU A 67 15.68 3.76 13.70
C GLU A 67 14.17 3.55 13.60
N VAL A 68 13.44 3.97 14.63
CA VAL A 68 11.98 4.04 14.59
C VAL A 68 11.62 5.51 14.47
N GLY A 69 10.96 5.86 13.37
CA GLY A 69 10.53 7.23 13.15
C GLY A 69 9.46 7.66 14.16
N GLU A 70 9.29 8.95 14.27
CA GLU A 70 8.16 9.50 15.02
C GLU A 70 6.86 9.27 14.25
N TRP A 71 5.74 9.42 14.93
CA TRP A 71 4.44 9.39 14.28
C TRP A 71 4.34 10.51 13.26
N HIS A 72 3.90 10.20 12.06
CA HIS A 72 3.74 11.16 10.97
C HIS A 72 2.75 10.61 9.94
N GLU A 73 2.15 11.51 9.19
CA GLU A 73 1.23 11.14 8.11
C GLU A 73 2.00 10.90 6.82
N ASN A 74 1.47 10.08 5.94
CA ASN A 74 1.91 10.08 4.55
C ASN A 74 1.58 11.45 3.96
N PRO A 75 2.54 12.16 3.34
CA PRO A 75 2.28 13.52 2.85
C PRO A 75 1.25 13.57 1.73
N LYS A 76 1.14 12.51 0.98
CA LYS A 76 0.17 12.29 -0.09
C LYS A 76 -0.26 10.84 -0.07
N PRO A 77 -1.43 10.50 -0.63
CA PRO A 77 -1.76 9.09 -0.84
C PRO A 77 -0.66 8.43 -1.66
N GLN A 78 -0.22 7.26 -1.23
CA GLN A 78 0.93 6.64 -1.89
C GLN A 78 0.96 5.13 -1.72
N TRP A 79 1.39 4.48 -2.80
CA TRP A 79 1.70 3.05 -2.82
C TRP A 79 3.12 2.86 -2.33
N ILE A 80 3.34 1.86 -1.49
CA ILE A 80 4.66 1.54 -0.95
C ILE A 80 4.88 0.05 -1.12
N ILE A 81 5.96 -0.29 -1.83
CA ILE A 81 6.26 -1.68 -2.18
C ILE A 81 7.69 -1.96 -1.75
N PRO A 82 7.91 -2.83 -0.74
CA PRO A 82 9.26 -3.24 -0.38
C PRO A 82 9.86 -4.07 -1.51
N LEU A 83 11.09 -3.72 -1.87
CA LEU A 83 11.89 -4.42 -2.89
C LEU A 83 12.89 -5.37 -2.23
N ARG A 84 13.42 -4.98 -1.06
CA ARG A 84 14.39 -5.75 -0.29
C ARG A 84 14.24 -5.39 1.18
N GLY A 85 14.55 -6.34 2.05
CA GLY A 85 14.38 -6.16 3.48
C GLY A 85 12.92 -6.24 3.89
N ARG A 86 12.64 -5.92 5.14
CA ARG A 86 11.30 -5.97 5.72
C ARG A 86 11.07 -4.71 6.53
N TRP A 87 9.84 -4.24 6.58
CA TRP A 87 9.48 -3.05 7.33
C TRP A 87 8.13 -3.22 8.01
N CYS A 88 7.90 -2.45 9.05
CA CYS A 88 6.64 -2.44 9.79
C CYS A 88 5.96 -1.09 9.66
N VAL A 89 4.63 -1.12 9.66
CA VAL A 89 3.77 0.06 9.78
C VAL A 89 2.87 -0.14 11.00
N GLU A 90 2.89 0.83 11.89
CA GLU A 90 2.01 0.85 13.06
C GLU A 90 1.01 1.98 12.90
N THR A 91 -0.27 1.67 13.03
CA THR A 91 -1.37 2.63 12.97
C THR A 91 -1.89 2.99 14.35
N MET A 92 -2.66 4.09 14.44
CA MET A 92 -3.12 4.64 15.71
C MET A 92 -4.04 3.68 16.49
N ASP A 93 -4.68 2.74 15.81
CA ASP A 93 -5.50 1.71 16.45
C ASP A 93 -4.68 0.61 17.12
N GLY A 94 -3.35 0.71 17.07
CA GLY A 94 -2.44 -0.25 17.69
C GLY A 94 -2.04 -1.42 16.80
N MET A 95 -2.54 -1.47 15.58
CA MET A 95 -2.18 -2.55 14.66
C MET A 95 -0.78 -2.34 14.09
N VAL A 96 0.01 -3.41 14.08
CA VAL A 96 1.36 -3.43 13.51
C VAL A 96 1.38 -4.48 12.42
N VAL A 97 1.76 -4.07 11.21
CA VAL A 97 1.86 -4.99 10.07
C VAL A 97 3.30 -5.01 9.57
N GLU A 98 3.87 -6.18 9.50
CA GLU A 98 5.20 -6.40 8.93
C GLU A 98 5.05 -6.84 7.47
N MET A 99 5.81 -6.21 6.58
CA MET A 99 5.76 -6.48 5.15
C MET A 99 7.16 -6.72 4.61
N GLY A 100 7.29 -7.71 3.74
CA GLY A 100 8.50 -8.02 3.00
C GLY A 100 8.34 -7.77 1.51
N PRO A 101 9.33 -8.20 0.69
CA PRO A 101 9.33 -7.94 -0.75
C PRO A 101 8.02 -8.37 -1.42
N GLY A 102 7.44 -7.45 -2.19
CA GLY A 102 6.19 -7.69 -2.93
C GLY A 102 4.91 -7.49 -2.14
N GLU A 103 4.99 -7.29 -0.83
CA GLU A 103 3.83 -7.00 0.00
C GLU A 103 3.54 -5.49 -0.03
N ILE A 104 2.36 -5.12 -0.51
CA ILE A 104 2.05 -3.74 -0.86
C ILE A 104 1.31 -3.07 0.29
N SER A 105 1.67 -1.81 0.59
CA SER A 105 0.93 -0.93 1.48
C SER A 105 0.42 0.28 0.69
N PHE A 106 -0.74 0.80 1.08
CA PHE A 106 -1.24 2.07 0.57
C PHE A 106 -1.45 3.03 1.74
N GLY A 107 -0.72 4.14 1.73
CA GLY A 107 -0.76 5.13 2.80
C GLY A 107 -1.80 6.21 2.57
N GLY A 108 -2.99 6.00 3.12
CA GLY A 108 -4.10 6.94 3.02
C GLY A 108 -4.44 7.62 4.33
N ASP A 109 -3.45 7.86 5.18
CA ASP A 109 -3.63 8.41 6.53
C ASP A 109 -3.45 9.93 6.60
N GLN A 110 -3.92 10.64 5.62
CA GLN A 110 -3.96 12.10 5.66
C GLN A 110 -5.11 12.58 6.56
N GLU A 111 -4.89 13.69 7.25
CA GLU A 111 -5.91 14.32 8.11
C GLU A 111 -6.34 13.46 9.30
N THR A 112 -5.39 12.79 9.93
CA THR A 112 -5.63 12.07 11.17
C THR A 112 -5.75 13.04 12.36
N LYS A 113 -6.30 12.55 13.45
CA LYS A 113 -6.40 13.27 14.71
C LYS A 113 -5.01 13.73 15.16
N GLN A 114 -4.86 15.03 15.39
CA GLN A 114 -3.58 15.67 15.76
C GLN A 114 -2.47 15.43 14.73
N ASN A 115 -2.83 15.11 13.50
CA ASN A 115 -1.90 14.81 12.40
C ASN A 115 -0.89 13.72 12.77
N ARG A 116 -1.34 12.76 13.58
CA ARG A 116 -0.47 11.73 14.13
C ARG A 116 -0.02 10.71 13.08
N GLY A 117 -0.94 10.27 12.22
CA GLY A 117 -0.62 9.35 11.13
C GLY A 117 -0.25 7.95 11.58
N HIS A 118 0.94 7.54 11.23
CA HIS A 118 1.48 6.22 11.53
C HIS A 118 2.94 6.36 11.92
N ARG A 119 3.57 5.25 12.32
CA ARG A 119 5.03 5.19 12.38
C ARG A 119 5.51 3.90 11.75
N SER A 120 6.77 3.89 11.30
CA SER A 120 7.33 2.78 10.57
C SER A 120 8.81 2.61 10.88
N TRP A 121 9.31 1.40 10.63
CA TRP A 121 10.70 1.06 10.89
C TRP A 121 11.12 -0.15 10.05
N ALA A 122 12.41 -0.26 9.78
CA ALA A 122 12.99 -1.44 9.16
C ALA A 122 13.12 -2.53 10.22
N VAL A 123 12.84 -3.78 9.84
CA VAL A 123 12.87 -4.93 10.74
C VAL A 123 14.24 -5.59 10.71
N GLY A 124 14.77 -5.89 11.88
CA GLY A 124 16.04 -6.60 12.00
C GLY A 124 17.26 -5.72 11.78
N GLU A 125 18.31 -6.28 11.21
CA GLU A 125 19.60 -5.62 11.03
C GLU A 125 19.86 -5.13 9.61
N GLU A 126 18.95 -5.43 8.68
CA GLU A 126 19.09 -5.06 7.27
C GLU A 126 18.25 -3.83 6.94
N PRO A 127 18.72 -2.96 6.04
CA PRO A 127 17.89 -1.86 5.54
C PRO A 127 16.67 -2.40 4.77
N ALA A 128 15.60 -1.63 4.75
CA ALA A 128 14.47 -1.89 3.90
C ALA A 128 14.50 -0.92 2.70
N GLU A 129 14.52 -1.48 1.50
CA GLU A 129 14.48 -0.71 0.26
C GLU A 129 13.05 -0.70 -0.26
N LEU A 130 12.48 0.48 -0.42
CA LEU A 130 11.07 0.66 -0.77
C LEU A 130 10.91 1.43 -2.07
N LEU A 131 9.96 1.02 -2.90
CA LEU A 131 9.47 1.80 -4.03
C LEU A 131 8.19 2.52 -3.60
N LEU A 132 8.12 3.81 -3.84
CA LEU A 132 7.02 4.66 -3.42
C LEU A 132 6.43 5.35 -4.63
N ILE A 133 5.12 5.25 -4.79
CA ILE A 133 4.41 5.90 -5.88
C ILE A 133 3.35 6.80 -5.26
N GLN A 134 3.60 8.11 -5.25
CA GLN A 134 2.63 9.09 -4.77
C GLN A 134 1.62 9.38 -5.85
N VAL A 135 0.36 9.45 -5.45
CA VAL A 135 -0.75 9.80 -6.33
C VAL A 135 -1.36 11.12 -5.85
N GLN A 136 -2.00 11.85 -6.73
CA GLN A 136 -2.54 13.16 -6.39
C GLN A 136 -3.81 13.03 -5.56
N ASP A 137 -4.69 12.12 -5.95
CA ASP A 137 -5.95 11.90 -5.27
C ASP A 137 -6.03 10.46 -4.78
N PRO A 138 -6.68 10.21 -3.63
CA PRO A 138 -6.85 8.84 -3.18
C PRO A 138 -7.76 8.07 -4.13
N PRO A 139 -7.50 6.77 -4.35
CA PRO A 139 -8.44 5.94 -5.08
C PRO A 139 -9.81 5.96 -4.39
N PRO A 140 -10.89 5.83 -5.17
CA PRO A 140 -12.25 5.93 -4.63
C PRO A 140 -12.67 4.64 -3.90
N TRP A 141 -11.89 4.21 -2.93
CA TRP A 141 -12.24 3.05 -2.10
C TRP A 141 -13.16 3.44 -0.97
N ASN A 142 -14.21 2.67 -0.80
CA ASN A 142 -15.09 2.83 0.33
C ASN A 142 -14.40 2.22 1.57
N PRO A 143 -14.28 2.97 2.69
CA PRO A 143 -13.71 2.41 3.92
C PRO A 143 -14.43 1.16 4.42
N CYS A 144 -15.69 1.00 4.04
CA CYS A 144 -16.47 -0.17 4.41
C CYS A 144 -16.27 -1.36 3.48
N ASP A 145 -15.54 -1.18 2.38
CA ASP A 145 -15.23 -2.28 1.46
C ASP A 145 -14.05 -3.06 2.03
N GLU A 146 -14.35 -3.97 2.92
CA GLU A 146 -13.33 -4.79 3.54
C GLU A 146 -12.87 -5.88 2.59
N SER A 147 -11.58 -6.17 2.65
CA SER A 147 -11.05 -7.30 1.93
C SER A 147 -11.41 -8.59 2.63
N GLN A 148 -11.55 -9.59 1.85
CA GLN A 148 -11.86 -10.93 2.31
C GLN A 148 -10.61 -11.75 2.62
#